data_e0ff675a048300c5b185ed039716c3bc
#
_entry.id   e0ff675a048300c5b185ed039716c3bc
#
_cell.length_a   1.000
_cell.length_b   1.000
_cell.length_c   1.000
_cell.angle_alpha   90.00
_cell.angle_beta   90.00
_cell.angle_gamma   90.00
#
_symmetry.space_group_name_H-M   'P 1'
#
loop_
_entity.id
_entity.type
_entity.pdbx_description
1 polymer ?
#
loop_
_entity_poly.entity_id
_entity_poly.type
_entity_poly.pdbx_seq_one_letter_code
_entity_poly.pdbx_strand_id
1 'polypeptide(L)'
;VIIGSGFAGLAAAYSALENGVKSVLVLEKMNVFGGNSCINGGQISLAGSGLQKSKGIKDSPKLMEEDMLRVGQRLNHPALVKAVVKESPACYDMMVKCGVKFADQVIRLGGHSAPRTIFAENYSGGGICVPMHNWLKERGVEFRNKSFCSAVLTDKDGVVRGVEVEGQYDFEKKTHKNTYKVQAVKGVIFATGGWGADNEFISASTPQYSTLESTSQKGATSESVRMLLGLGAMPVLLDIYQVGPWATPDEFGAGAASIFADYIFAEGIMVDARNGKRFVNELASRRERSEAEMKCVDQQGKPVMPFGFCSEKTTVNRPGFKASFREGTVKKFDTVEALAKFYGAPLEPLKQQIAEWNKMVAAGKDELFGRPLDKRVELKAPFYAMRFWPKLHYCMGGIGITDQAQVISTKTCKPIPHLYAAGEITGGVHGLDRLGSCSSTDCLAMGRIAGRSVAANL
;
A
#
# COMPACT_ATOMS: atom_id res chain seq x y z
N VAL A 1 5.95 6.51 23.55
CA VAL A 1 5.31 7.45 22.63
C VAL A 1 5.34 6.87 21.23
N ILE A 2 4.22 6.94 20.52
CA ILE A 2 4.07 6.40 19.15
C ILE A 2 3.71 7.56 18.22
N ILE A 3 4.43 7.70 17.10
CA ILE A 3 4.20 8.74 16.10
C ILE A 3 3.52 8.13 14.88
N GLY A 4 2.26 8.50 14.63
CA GLY A 4 1.42 7.96 13.58
C GLY A 4 0.38 6.97 14.08
N SER A 5 -0.83 7.08 13.56
CA SER A 5 -2.05 6.36 14.00
C SER A 5 -2.56 5.33 12.97
N GLY A 6 -1.74 4.96 11.98
CA GLY A 6 -2.03 3.90 11.01
C GLY A 6 -1.91 2.49 11.60
N PHE A 7 -2.01 1.45 10.77
CA PHE A 7 -1.93 0.05 11.21
C PHE A 7 -0.72 -0.24 12.11
N ALA A 8 0.47 0.29 11.74
CA ALA A 8 1.68 0.06 12.51
C ALA A 8 1.60 0.68 13.91
N GLY A 9 1.11 1.93 14.01
CA GLY A 9 0.95 2.61 15.29
C GLY A 9 -0.11 1.95 16.19
N LEU A 10 -1.24 1.52 15.62
CA LEU A 10 -2.29 0.80 16.36
C LEU A 10 -1.78 -0.56 16.87
N ALA A 11 -1.06 -1.30 16.02
CA ALA A 11 -0.48 -2.59 16.41
C ALA A 11 0.63 -2.43 17.46
N ALA A 12 1.43 -1.35 17.38
CA ALA A 12 2.44 -1.02 18.39
C ALA A 12 1.80 -0.68 19.73
N ALA A 13 0.76 0.13 19.73
CA ALA A 13 0.02 0.49 20.95
C ALA A 13 -0.62 -0.76 21.59
N TYR A 14 -1.26 -1.62 20.80
CA TYR A 14 -1.80 -2.90 21.26
C TYR A 14 -0.73 -3.75 21.93
N SER A 15 0.38 -3.97 21.23
CA SER A 15 1.44 -4.85 21.72
C SER A 15 2.16 -4.29 22.94
N ALA A 16 2.34 -2.96 23.03
CA ALA A 16 2.88 -2.31 24.21
C ALA A 16 2.02 -2.56 25.46
N LEU A 17 0.69 -2.37 25.34
CA LEU A 17 -0.26 -2.65 26.43
C LEU A 17 -0.23 -4.13 26.85
N GLU A 18 -0.32 -5.05 25.90
CA GLU A 18 -0.29 -6.50 26.17
C GLU A 18 1.00 -6.94 26.86
N ASN A 19 2.08 -6.19 26.70
CA ASN A 19 3.35 -6.43 27.37
C ASN A 19 3.62 -5.52 28.58
N GLY A 20 2.55 -4.96 29.17
CA GLY A 20 2.60 -4.32 30.47
C GLY A 20 3.00 -2.83 30.48
N VAL A 21 3.10 -2.17 29.34
CA VAL A 21 3.31 -0.71 29.27
C VAL A 21 2.03 -0.03 29.75
N LYS A 22 2.12 0.73 30.84
CA LYS A 22 0.95 1.34 31.52
C LYS A 22 0.47 2.62 30.89
N SER A 23 1.33 3.35 30.17
CA SER A 23 1.00 4.63 29.54
C SER A 23 1.48 4.64 28.11
N VAL A 24 0.54 4.77 27.16
CA VAL A 24 0.80 4.83 25.74
C VAL A 24 0.14 6.08 25.18
N LEU A 25 0.94 6.92 24.51
CA LEU A 25 0.48 8.10 23.78
C LEU A 25 0.74 7.94 22.30
N VAL A 26 -0.29 8.11 21.48
CA VAL A 26 -0.22 8.13 20.01
C VAL A 26 -0.43 9.56 19.52
N LEU A 27 0.54 10.08 18.78
CA LEU A 27 0.51 11.41 18.17
C LEU A 27 0.20 11.29 16.68
N GLU A 28 -0.76 12.08 16.21
CA GLU A 28 -1.17 12.15 14.80
C GLU A 28 -1.17 13.60 14.32
N LYS A 29 -0.44 13.90 13.25
CA LYS A 29 -0.35 15.27 12.73
C LYS A 29 -1.62 15.77 12.07
N MET A 30 -2.40 14.85 11.47
CA MET A 30 -3.65 15.19 10.80
C MET A 30 -4.80 15.40 11.81
N ASN A 31 -5.90 15.94 11.35
CA ASN A 31 -7.12 16.11 12.14
C ASN A 31 -7.94 14.81 12.31
N VAL A 32 -7.59 13.77 11.54
CA VAL A 32 -8.22 12.46 11.56
C VAL A 32 -7.16 11.37 11.75
N PHE A 33 -7.55 10.26 12.39
CA PHE A 33 -6.67 9.12 12.62
C PHE A 33 -6.67 8.14 11.43
N GLY A 34 -5.62 7.32 11.35
CA GLY A 34 -5.55 6.14 10.52
C GLY A 34 -4.75 6.29 9.21
N GLY A 35 -4.51 7.50 8.71
CA GLY A 35 -3.68 7.73 7.52
C GLY A 35 -4.08 6.88 6.32
N ASN A 36 -3.10 6.41 5.54
CA ASN A 36 -3.32 5.50 4.39
C ASN A 36 -3.98 4.18 4.80
N SER A 37 -3.82 3.76 6.05
CA SER A 37 -4.42 2.52 6.55
C SER A 37 -5.95 2.58 6.58
N CYS A 38 -6.56 3.74 6.80
CA CYS A 38 -8.03 3.88 6.77
C CYS A 38 -8.63 3.92 5.37
N ILE A 39 -7.90 4.45 4.38
CA ILE A 39 -8.42 4.69 3.03
C ILE A 39 -8.17 3.55 2.05
N ASN A 40 -7.43 2.52 2.43
CA ASN A 40 -7.19 1.36 1.58
C ASN A 40 -8.41 0.44 1.50
N GLY A 41 -8.39 -0.55 0.62
CA GLY A 41 -9.49 -1.51 0.38
C GLY A 41 -9.71 -2.55 1.49
N GLY A 42 -9.10 -2.41 2.67
CA GLY A 42 -9.27 -3.34 3.80
C GLY A 42 -8.70 -4.74 3.56
N GLN A 43 -7.77 -4.87 2.64
CA GLN A 43 -7.13 -6.15 2.28
C GLN A 43 -5.87 -6.40 3.11
N ILE A 44 -5.73 -7.63 3.59
CA ILE A 44 -4.53 -8.08 4.31
C ILE A 44 -4.17 -9.49 3.85
N SER A 45 -2.89 -9.74 3.55
CA SER A 45 -2.39 -11.08 3.24
C SER A 45 -1.70 -11.70 4.45
N LEU A 46 -2.31 -12.73 5.02
CA LEU A 46 -1.86 -13.37 6.25
C LEU A 46 -1.74 -14.88 6.07
N ALA A 47 -0.54 -15.44 6.27
CA ALA A 47 -0.35 -16.88 6.30
C ALA A 47 -0.72 -17.47 7.68
N GLY A 48 -1.51 -18.52 7.68
CA GLY A 48 -1.92 -19.23 8.91
C GLY A 48 -3.03 -18.53 9.70
N SER A 49 -3.82 -17.65 9.09
CA SER A 49 -4.98 -17.02 9.72
C SER A 49 -6.07 -18.02 10.12
N GLY A 50 -6.86 -17.67 11.14
CA GLY A 50 -7.99 -18.50 11.56
C GLY A 50 -9.00 -18.74 10.42
N LEU A 51 -9.21 -17.73 9.56
CA LEU A 51 -10.11 -17.85 8.41
C LEU A 51 -9.57 -18.81 7.33
N GLN A 52 -8.24 -18.85 7.09
CA GLN A 52 -7.65 -19.88 6.21
C GLN A 52 -7.85 -21.29 6.79
N LYS A 53 -7.61 -21.44 8.09
CA LYS A 53 -7.79 -22.74 8.78
C LYS A 53 -9.23 -23.23 8.68
N SER A 54 -10.23 -22.36 8.92
CA SER A 54 -11.65 -22.73 8.83
C SER A 54 -12.08 -23.16 7.43
N LYS A 55 -11.36 -22.70 6.38
CA LYS A 55 -11.63 -23.05 4.97
C LYS A 55 -10.72 -24.19 4.45
N GLY A 56 -9.91 -24.81 5.31
CA GLY A 56 -9.01 -25.89 4.92
C GLY A 56 -7.89 -25.47 3.95
N ILE A 57 -7.57 -24.18 3.87
CA ILE A 57 -6.55 -23.65 2.98
C ILE A 57 -5.17 -23.98 3.54
N LYS A 58 -4.37 -24.70 2.74
CA LYS A 58 -2.97 -25.02 3.08
C LYS A 58 -2.07 -23.85 2.73
N ASP A 59 -1.49 -23.21 3.74
CA ASP A 59 -0.52 -22.12 3.62
C ASP A 59 0.44 -22.15 4.83
N SER A 60 1.55 -21.45 4.72
CA SER A 60 2.53 -21.36 5.82
C SER A 60 3.30 -20.05 5.77
N PRO A 61 3.82 -19.56 6.93
CA PRO A 61 4.75 -18.43 6.95
C PRO A 61 5.95 -18.63 6.01
N LYS A 62 6.50 -19.84 5.92
CA LYS A 62 7.62 -20.16 5.02
C LYS A 62 7.26 -19.98 3.55
N LEU A 63 6.08 -20.43 3.12
CA LEU A 63 5.62 -20.23 1.74
C LEU A 63 5.38 -18.75 1.43
N MET A 64 4.87 -17.99 2.39
CA MET A 64 4.71 -16.54 2.26
C MET A 64 6.07 -15.83 2.20
N GLU A 65 7.05 -16.24 2.99
CA GLU A 65 8.43 -15.74 2.95
C GLU A 65 9.05 -15.91 1.57
N GLU A 66 8.94 -17.12 0.99
CA GLU A 66 9.45 -17.42 -0.35
C GLU A 66 8.79 -16.53 -1.43
N ASP A 67 7.47 -16.32 -1.34
CA ASP A 67 6.75 -15.42 -2.25
C ASP A 67 7.23 -13.97 -2.11
N MET A 68 7.39 -13.45 -0.89
CA MET A 68 7.87 -12.09 -0.64
C MET A 68 9.29 -11.88 -1.15
N LEU A 69 10.21 -12.83 -0.88
CA LEU A 69 11.59 -12.77 -1.37
C LEU A 69 11.68 -12.84 -2.89
N ARG A 70 10.86 -13.67 -3.53
CA ARG A 70 10.81 -13.82 -4.99
C ARG A 70 10.30 -12.55 -5.66
N VAL A 71 9.19 -12.00 -5.19
CA VAL A 71 8.58 -10.78 -5.76
C VAL A 71 9.45 -9.56 -5.49
N GLY A 72 10.06 -9.46 -4.31
CA GLY A 72 11.02 -8.42 -3.97
C GLY A 72 12.39 -8.55 -4.66
N GLN A 73 12.53 -9.53 -5.59
CA GLN A 73 13.77 -9.82 -6.33
C GLN A 73 15.00 -10.00 -5.42
N ARG A 74 14.79 -10.54 -4.22
CA ARG A 74 15.82 -10.77 -3.18
C ARG A 74 16.59 -9.51 -2.74
N LEU A 75 16.03 -8.31 -2.97
CA LEU A 75 16.50 -7.06 -2.36
C LEU A 75 15.91 -6.84 -0.96
N ASN A 76 15.10 -7.76 -0.50
CA ASN A 76 14.58 -7.79 0.87
C ASN A 76 15.71 -8.10 1.87
N HIS A 77 15.56 -7.62 3.09
CA HIS A 77 16.31 -8.13 4.25
C HIS A 77 15.62 -9.42 4.75
N PRO A 78 16.22 -10.61 4.58
CA PRO A 78 15.55 -11.89 4.89
C PRO A 78 15.08 -11.99 6.35
N ALA A 79 15.84 -11.42 7.28
CA ALA A 79 15.46 -11.41 8.70
C ALA A 79 14.16 -10.65 8.96
N LEU A 80 13.95 -9.50 8.27
CA LEU A 80 12.73 -8.71 8.38
C LEU A 80 11.54 -9.45 7.76
N VAL A 81 11.71 -10.03 6.56
CA VAL A 81 10.65 -10.84 5.94
C VAL A 81 10.23 -11.98 6.87
N LYS A 82 11.20 -12.71 7.42
CA LYS A 82 10.96 -13.80 8.36
C LYS A 82 10.22 -13.34 9.62
N ALA A 83 10.58 -12.17 10.17
CA ALA A 83 9.89 -11.59 11.32
C ALA A 83 8.43 -11.27 10.99
N VAL A 84 8.17 -10.62 9.85
CA VAL A 84 6.82 -10.26 9.38
C VAL A 84 5.93 -11.50 9.18
N VAL A 85 6.42 -12.51 8.47
CA VAL A 85 5.59 -13.71 8.19
C VAL A 85 5.34 -14.55 9.41
N LYS A 86 6.30 -14.57 10.37
CA LYS A 86 6.14 -15.26 11.65
C LYS A 86 5.04 -14.63 12.52
N GLU A 87 4.91 -13.30 12.52
CA GLU A 87 3.86 -12.57 13.26
C GLU A 87 2.48 -12.65 12.59
N SER A 88 2.41 -13.07 11.33
CA SER A 88 1.17 -13.06 10.52
C SER A 88 -0.05 -13.69 11.20
N PRO A 89 0.01 -14.89 11.83
CA PRO A 89 -1.15 -15.45 12.54
C PRO A 89 -1.58 -14.58 13.72
N ALA A 90 -0.63 -14.07 14.50
CA ALA A 90 -0.91 -13.24 15.65
C ALA A 90 -1.49 -11.86 15.28
N CYS A 91 -1.21 -11.36 14.07
CA CYS A 91 -1.87 -10.16 13.55
C CYS A 91 -3.37 -10.39 13.33
N TYR A 92 -3.75 -11.56 12.80
CA TYR A 92 -5.17 -11.92 12.67
C TYR A 92 -5.86 -11.97 14.02
N ASP A 93 -5.28 -12.69 14.99
CA ASP A 93 -5.85 -12.87 16.33
C ASP A 93 -6.00 -11.53 17.06
N MET A 94 -5.00 -10.64 16.92
CA MET A 94 -5.07 -9.27 17.46
C MET A 94 -6.26 -8.49 16.88
N MET A 95 -6.43 -8.50 15.56
CA MET A 95 -7.54 -7.77 14.91
C MET A 95 -8.90 -8.31 15.36
N VAL A 96 -9.06 -9.64 15.41
CA VAL A 96 -10.29 -10.28 15.91
C VAL A 96 -10.55 -9.88 17.37
N LYS A 97 -9.53 -9.90 18.23
CA LYS A 97 -9.62 -9.48 19.63
C LYS A 97 -10.05 -8.01 19.77
N CYS A 98 -9.61 -7.16 18.83
CA CYS A 98 -10.03 -5.76 18.78
C CYS A 98 -11.43 -5.54 18.16
N GLY A 99 -12.14 -6.60 17.76
CA GLY A 99 -13.49 -6.51 17.22
C GLY A 99 -13.56 -6.27 15.71
N VAL A 100 -12.46 -6.45 14.99
CA VAL A 100 -12.46 -6.39 13.52
C VAL A 100 -13.26 -7.56 12.96
N LYS A 101 -14.20 -7.27 12.06
CA LYS A 101 -14.98 -8.26 11.33
C LYS A 101 -14.42 -8.45 9.94
N PHE A 102 -14.31 -9.70 9.51
CA PHE A 102 -13.82 -10.07 8.19
C PHE A 102 -14.91 -10.65 7.32
N ALA A 103 -14.88 -10.36 6.03
CA ALA A 103 -15.72 -11.04 5.04
C ALA A 103 -15.36 -12.52 4.98
N ASP A 104 -16.35 -13.38 4.76
CA ASP A 104 -16.16 -14.84 4.69
C ASP A 104 -15.56 -15.26 3.35
N GLN A 105 -14.40 -14.70 3.00
CA GLN A 105 -13.66 -15.05 1.80
C GLN A 105 -12.15 -14.94 2.01
N VAL A 106 -11.44 -15.84 1.32
CA VAL A 106 -9.97 -15.78 1.21
C VAL A 106 -9.63 -15.92 -0.27
N ILE A 107 -8.88 -14.97 -0.82
CA ILE A 107 -8.50 -15.00 -2.23
C ILE A 107 -6.98 -15.12 -2.40
N ARG A 108 -6.57 -15.52 -3.60
CA ARG A 108 -5.18 -15.48 -4.06
C ARG A 108 -5.00 -14.28 -4.97
N LEU A 109 -4.14 -13.34 -4.57
CA LEU A 109 -3.68 -12.26 -5.43
C LEU A 109 -2.50 -12.67 -6.30
N GLY A 110 -2.19 -11.87 -7.31
CA GLY A 110 -1.02 -12.08 -8.17
C GLY A 110 0.28 -12.16 -7.38
N GLY A 111 1.16 -13.08 -7.76
CA GLY A 111 2.42 -13.34 -7.08
C GLY A 111 2.37 -14.24 -5.85
N HIS A 112 1.19 -14.48 -5.28
CA HIS A 112 1.03 -15.41 -4.15
C HIS A 112 0.92 -16.86 -4.60
N SER A 113 1.58 -17.78 -3.89
CA SER A 113 1.49 -19.22 -4.14
C SER A 113 0.24 -19.85 -3.51
N ALA A 114 -0.37 -19.21 -2.51
CA ALA A 114 -1.57 -19.69 -1.83
C ALA A 114 -2.62 -18.58 -1.66
N PRO A 115 -3.93 -18.92 -1.55
CA PRO A 115 -4.95 -17.98 -1.11
C PRO A 115 -4.69 -17.55 0.34
N ARG A 116 -4.38 -16.26 0.58
CA ARG A 116 -4.09 -15.73 1.92
C ARG A 116 -4.58 -14.30 2.16
N THR A 117 -5.22 -13.71 1.14
CA THR A 117 -5.74 -12.36 1.26
C THR A 117 -7.17 -12.40 1.78
N ILE A 118 -7.37 -11.77 2.92
CA ILE A 118 -8.66 -11.57 3.59
C ILE A 118 -9.07 -10.10 3.51
N PHE A 119 -10.33 -9.80 3.75
CA PHE A 119 -10.91 -8.46 3.66
C PHE A 119 -11.63 -8.10 4.94
N ALA A 120 -11.52 -6.85 5.38
CA ALA A 120 -12.51 -6.32 6.31
C ALA A 120 -13.93 -6.48 5.70
N GLU A 121 -14.93 -6.74 6.54
CA GLU A 121 -16.31 -7.00 6.10
C GLU A 121 -16.88 -5.87 5.22
N ASN A 122 -16.51 -4.63 5.52
CA ASN A 122 -16.92 -3.44 4.76
C ASN A 122 -16.00 -3.07 3.58
N TYR A 123 -15.02 -3.91 3.26
CA TYR A 123 -14.03 -3.68 2.19
C TYR A 123 -13.29 -2.34 2.29
N SER A 124 -13.00 -1.91 3.50
CA SER A 124 -12.28 -0.67 3.79
C SER A 124 -11.28 -0.86 4.92
N GLY A 125 -10.12 -0.22 4.83
CA GLY A 125 -9.16 -0.16 5.93
C GLY A 125 -9.72 0.47 7.20
N GLY A 126 -10.71 1.37 7.06
CA GLY A 126 -11.48 1.89 8.18
C GLY A 126 -12.18 0.80 9.01
N GLY A 127 -12.59 -0.31 8.37
CA GLY A 127 -13.15 -1.48 9.05
C GLY A 127 -12.17 -2.19 9.98
N ILE A 128 -10.88 -1.90 9.85
CA ILE A 128 -9.80 -2.41 10.72
C ILE A 128 -9.35 -1.32 11.70
N CYS A 129 -9.05 -0.11 11.19
CA CYS A 129 -8.54 0.98 12.01
C CYS A 129 -9.52 1.39 13.13
N VAL A 130 -10.79 1.54 12.80
CA VAL A 130 -11.79 2.06 13.77
C VAL A 130 -12.00 1.10 14.95
N PRO A 131 -12.25 -0.20 14.75
CA PRO A 131 -12.35 -1.14 15.88
C PRO A 131 -11.08 -1.19 16.72
N MET A 132 -9.89 -1.23 16.10
CA MET A 132 -8.63 -1.24 16.83
C MET A 132 -8.41 0.05 17.63
N HIS A 133 -8.69 1.22 17.04
CA HIS A 133 -8.59 2.51 17.72
C HIS A 133 -9.52 2.56 18.94
N ASN A 134 -10.78 2.16 18.79
CA ASN A 134 -11.77 2.17 19.87
C ASN A 134 -11.36 1.22 21.00
N TRP A 135 -10.93 0.00 20.65
CA TRP A 135 -10.45 -0.99 21.62
C TRP A 135 -9.28 -0.46 22.47
N LEU A 136 -8.34 0.24 21.82
CA LEU A 136 -7.18 0.85 22.48
C LEU A 136 -7.59 2.03 23.37
N LYS A 137 -8.47 2.89 22.89
CA LYS A 137 -8.99 4.05 23.63
C LYS A 137 -9.72 3.63 24.91
N GLU A 138 -10.55 2.59 24.85
CA GLU A 138 -11.23 2.00 25.99
C GLU A 138 -10.27 1.46 27.07
N ARG A 139 -9.01 1.17 26.67
CA ARG A 139 -7.94 0.67 27.56
C ARG A 139 -6.93 1.72 27.96
N GLY A 140 -7.30 2.99 27.79
CA GLY A 140 -6.52 4.13 28.29
C GLY A 140 -5.36 4.55 27.39
N VAL A 141 -5.28 4.09 26.12
CA VAL A 141 -4.36 4.70 25.17
C VAL A 141 -4.83 6.10 24.84
N GLU A 142 -3.94 7.06 25.03
CA GLU A 142 -4.21 8.45 24.69
C GLU A 142 -3.88 8.69 23.21
N PHE A 143 -4.83 9.29 22.47
CA PHE A 143 -4.65 9.72 21.09
C PHE A 143 -4.76 11.23 20.99
N ARG A 144 -3.74 11.86 20.40
CA ARG A 144 -3.74 13.30 20.11
C ARG A 144 -3.57 13.52 18.61
N ASN A 145 -4.65 13.98 17.97
CA ASN A 145 -4.59 14.49 16.60
C ASN A 145 -4.06 15.94 16.58
N LYS A 146 -3.80 16.48 15.37
CA LYS A 146 -3.20 17.81 15.19
C LYS A 146 -1.95 18.01 16.07
N SER A 147 -1.15 16.97 16.19
CA SER A 147 0.04 16.90 17.02
C SER A 147 1.21 16.43 16.16
N PHE A 148 1.94 17.38 15.60
CA PHE A 148 3.08 17.12 14.73
C PHE A 148 4.36 16.93 15.55
N CYS A 149 5.03 15.81 15.38
CA CYS A 149 6.34 15.56 15.98
C CYS A 149 7.39 16.34 15.18
N SER A 150 7.94 17.42 15.77
CA SER A 150 8.89 18.31 15.10
C SER A 150 10.35 17.96 15.40
N ALA A 151 10.64 17.27 16.50
CA ALA A 151 12.00 16.84 16.83
C ALA A 151 12.02 15.58 17.73
N VAL A 152 13.09 14.81 17.61
CA VAL A 152 13.46 13.73 18.55
C VAL A 152 14.42 14.33 19.59
N LEU A 153 14.12 14.11 20.87
CA LEU A 153 14.92 14.57 21.98
C LEU A 153 15.85 13.48 22.49
N THR A 154 17.15 13.74 22.47
CA THR A 154 18.18 12.82 22.97
C THR A 154 18.91 13.40 24.17
N ASP A 155 19.45 12.54 25.02
CA ASP A 155 20.41 12.96 26.03
C ASP A 155 21.83 13.10 25.45
N LYS A 156 22.79 13.45 26.29
CA LYS A 156 24.21 13.65 25.92
C LYS A 156 24.88 12.36 25.35
N ASP A 157 24.34 11.19 25.67
CA ASP A 157 24.85 9.90 25.24
C ASP A 157 24.13 9.39 23.97
N GLY A 158 23.24 10.23 23.38
CA GLY A 158 22.50 9.92 22.18
C GLY A 158 21.29 9.00 22.39
N VAL A 159 20.90 8.73 23.64
CA VAL A 159 19.72 7.93 23.97
C VAL A 159 18.47 8.77 23.78
N VAL A 160 17.49 8.25 23.05
CA VAL A 160 16.20 8.93 22.82
C VAL A 160 15.40 8.98 24.13
N ARG A 161 14.98 10.20 24.51
CA ARG A 161 14.26 10.48 25.77
C ARG A 161 12.88 11.06 25.56
N GLY A 162 12.51 11.39 24.32
CA GLY A 162 11.22 11.97 24.03
C GLY A 162 11.14 12.62 22.67
N VAL A 163 10.12 13.43 22.51
CA VAL A 163 9.85 14.19 21.28
C VAL A 163 9.39 15.60 21.60
N GLU A 164 9.65 16.52 20.69
CA GLU A 164 9.01 17.84 20.66
C GLU A 164 7.81 17.78 19.74
N VAL A 165 6.73 18.45 20.14
CA VAL A 165 5.44 18.39 19.48
C VAL A 165 4.88 19.78 19.25
N GLU A 166 4.52 20.06 18.01
CA GLU A 166 3.71 21.21 17.64
C GLU A 166 2.23 20.83 17.78
N GLY A 167 1.59 21.41 18.78
CA GLY A 167 0.19 21.12 19.12
C GLY A 167 -0.79 22.06 18.42
N GLN A 168 -1.99 21.57 18.18
CA GLN A 168 -3.02 22.22 17.36
C GLN A 168 -2.48 22.58 15.96
N TYR A 169 -1.71 21.65 15.40
CA TYR A 169 -1.07 21.78 14.11
C TYR A 169 -2.11 21.83 12.97
N ASP A 170 -1.97 22.83 12.11
CA ASP A 170 -2.74 22.96 10.87
C ASP A 170 -1.84 22.50 9.72
N PHE A 171 -2.15 21.31 9.20
CA PHE A 171 -1.35 20.69 8.15
C PHE A 171 -1.32 21.52 6.84
N GLU A 172 -2.44 22.12 6.46
CA GLU A 172 -2.53 22.89 5.21
C GLU A 172 -1.75 24.22 5.30
N LYS A 173 -1.78 24.86 6.45
CA LYS A 173 -1.10 26.14 6.68
C LYS A 173 0.32 25.99 7.20
N LYS A 174 0.72 24.79 7.62
CA LYS A 174 2.00 24.53 8.29
C LYS A 174 2.22 25.41 9.52
N THR A 175 1.16 25.65 10.31
CA THR A 175 1.17 26.46 11.52
C THR A 175 0.70 25.66 12.72
N HIS A 176 1.11 26.10 13.92
CA HIS A 176 0.70 25.49 15.19
C HIS A 176 0.40 26.59 16.22
N LYS A 177 -0.28 26.22 17.32
CA LYS A 177 -0.60 27.17 18.39
C LYS A 177 0.34 27.09 19.59
N ASN A 178 0.92 25.93 19.85
CA ASN A 178 1.83 25.74 20.99
C ASN A 178 2.85 24.64 20.66
N THR A 179 3.98 24.70 21.32
CA THR A 179 5.03 23.68 21.30
C THR A 179 5.21 23.11 22.69
N TYR A 180 5.33 21.78 22.81
CA TYR A 180 5.57 21.12 24.08
C TYR A 180 6.44 19.87 23.90
N LYS A 181 7.06 19.43 25.00
CA LYS A 181 7.89 18.22 25.00
C LYS A 181 7.14 17.07 25.66
N VAL A 182 7.28 15.88 25.08
CA VAL A 182 6.75 14.64 25.63
C VAL A 182 7.93 13.75 25.99
N GLN A 183 8.05 13.41 27.27
CA GLN A 183 9.04 12.46 27.74
C GLN A 183 8.61 11.03 27.40
N ALA A 184 9.53 10.24 26.84
CA ALA A 184 9.31 8.82 26.52
C ALA A 184 10.21 7.95 27.41
N VAL A 185 9.65 7.43 28.49
CA VAL A 185 10.39 6.62 29.48
C VAL A 185 10.93 5.31 28.88
N LYS A 186 10.12 4.66 28.05
CA LYS A 186 10.47 3.38 27.41
C LYS A 186 11.08 3.55 26.01
N GLY A 187 10.64 4.60 25.27
CA GLY A 187 11.11 4.85 23.92
C GLY A 187 10.07 5.49 23.01
N VAL A 188 10.51 5.77 21.80
CA VAL A 188 9.71 6.38 20.73
C VAL A 188 9.63 5.41 19.55
N ILE A 189 8.39 5.17 19.05
CA ILE A 189 8.13 4.33 17.88
C ILE A 189 7.64 5.24 16.75
N PHE A 190 8.36 5.30 15.62
CA PHE A 190 7.91 5.95 14.41
C PHE A 190 7.09 4.98 13.56
N ALA A 191 5.81 5.31 13.38
CA ALA A 191 4.83 4.56 12.58
C ALA A 191 4.10 5.50 11.59
N THR A 192 4.85 6.45 11.05
CA THR A 192 4.34 7.62 10.33
C THR A 192 3.93 7.36 8.89
N GLY A 193 4.18 6.16 8.39
CA GLY A 193 3.94 5.81 6.98
C GLY A 193 5.01 6.37 6.05
N GLY A 194 4.77 6.24 4.75
CA GLY A 194 5.64 6.73 3.70
C GLY A 194 5.41 8.20 3.35
N TRP A 195 6.08 8.64 2.28
CA TRP A 195 6.08 10.02 1.80
C TRP A 195 5.57 10.15 0.35
N GLY A 196 4.70 9.24 -0.08
CA GLY A 196 4.19 9.18 -1.45
C GLY A 196 3.40 10.42 -1.91
N ALA A 197 2.98 11.31 -1.01
CA ALA A 197 2.31 12.57 -1.33
C ALA A 197 3.22 13.81 -1.26
N ASP A 198 4.53 13.62 -1.03
CA ASP A 198 5.51 14.70 -0.97
C ASP A 198 6.20 14.90 -2.34
N ASN A 199 5.52 15.59 -3.25
CA ASN A 199 6.04 15.81 -4.60
C ASN A 199 7.37 16.56 -4.63
N GLU A 200 7.62 17.47 -3.67
CA GLU A 200 8.88 18.20 -3.59
C GLU A 200 10.04 17.27 -3.27
N PHE A 201 9.89 16.45 -2.26
CA PHE A 201 10.91 15.46 -1.88
C PHE A 201 11.12 14.41 -2.98
N ILE A 202 10.05 13.91 -3.60
CA ILE A 202 10.12 12.94 -4.69
C ILE A 202 10.82 13.54 -5.91
N SER A 203 10.49 14.78 -6.29
CA SER A 203 11.13 15.46 -7.43
C SER A 203 12.63 15.68 -7.22
N ALA A 204 13.04 15.95 -5.97
CA ALA A 204 14.45 16.12 -5.64
C ALA A 204 15.23 14.80 -5.57
N SER A 205 14.59 13.72 -5.11
CA SER A 205 15.26 12.43 -4.88
C SER A 205 15.13 11.45 -6.06
N THR A 206 14.01 11.47 -6.78
CA THR A 206 13.64 10.51 -7.84
C THR A 206 12.85 11.20 -8.95
N PRO A 207 13.50 12.09 -9.73
CA PRO A 207 12.83 12.99 -10.69
C PRO A 207 12.01 12.26 -11.76
N GLN A 208 12.30 11.00 -12.06
CA GLN A 208 11.51 10.18 -13.00
C GLN A 208 10.06 9.95 -12.56
N TYR A 209 9.75 10.15 -11.27
CA TYR A 209 8.39 10.03 -10.73
C TYR A 209 7.72 11.38 -10.43
N SER A 210 8.40 12.49 -10.67
CA SER A 210 7.95 13.85 -10.30
C SER A 210 6.60 14.27 -10.92
N THR A 211 6.23 13.65 -12.04
CA THR A 211 4.96 13.93 -12.74
C THR A 211 3.82 13.01 -12.34
N LEU A 212 4.08 12.01 -11.50
CA LEU A 212 3.06 11.07 -11.07
C LEU A 212 2.29 11.62 -9.85
N GLU A 213 0.97 11.54 -9.93
CA GLU A 213 0.12 11.73 -8.76
C GLU A 213 0.29 10.60 -7.74
N SER A 214 -0.20 10.79 -6.53
CA SER A 214 -0.15 9.78 -5.47
C SER A 214 -1.52 9.20 -5.15
N THR A 215 -1.54 7.91 -4.78
CA THR A 215 -2.70 7.28 -4.16
C THR A 215 -2.78 7.51 -2.65
N SER A 216 -1.76 8.12 -2.06
CA SER A 216 -1.66 8.36 -0.62
C SER A 216 -2.52 9.54 -0.17
N GLN A 217 -2.91 9.53 1.09
CA GLN A 217 -3.52 10.69 1.72
C GLN A 217 -2.48 11.84 1.85
N LYS A 218 -2.96 13.09 1.90
CA LYS A 218 -2.12 14.30 1.85
C LYS A 218 -1.00 14.37 2.90
N GLY A 219 -1.24 13.82 4.09
CA GLY A 219 -0.27 13.81 5.17
C GLY A 219 0.85 12.76 5.01
N ALA A 220 0.89 11.97 3.93
CA ALA A 220 1.99 11.06 3.64
C ALA A 220 3.19 11.84 3.07
N THR A 221 3.89 12.56 3.92
CA THR A 221 4.97 13.52 3.61
C THR A 221 6.26 13.18 4.34
N SER A 222 7.40 13.70 3.86
CA SER A 222 8.75 13.23 4.17
C SER A 222 9.34 13.72 5.51
N GLU A 223 8.63 14.53 6.29
CA GLU A 223 9.19 15.17 7.48
C GLU A 223 9.82 14.15 8.46
N SER A 224 9.14 13.02 8.70
CA SER A 224 9.63 11.99 9.62
C SER A 224 10.85 11.25 9.08
N VAL A 225 10.88 10.89 7.80
CA VAL A 225 12.05 10.22 7.22
C VAL A 225 13.24 11.16 7.21
N ARG A 226 13.06 12.44 6.86
CA ARG A 226 14.13 13.44 6.90
C ARG A 226 14.66 13.66 8.32
N MET A 227 13.77 13.72 9.31
CA MET A 227 14.13 13.85 10.73
C MET A 227 14.98 12.66 11.19
N LEU A 228 14.57 11.43 10.87
CA LEU A 228 15.31 10.23 11.28
C LEU A 228 16.65 10.10 10.55
N LEU A 229 16.73 10.47 9.26
CA LEU A 229 18.00 10.56 8.54
C LEU A 229 18.93 11.61 9.15
N GLY A 230 18.41 12.80 9.52
CA GLY A 230 19.14 13.83 10.22
C GLY A 230 19.67 13.38 11.59
N LEU A 231 18.98 12.49 12.26
CA LEU A 231 19.43 11.85 13.51
C LEU A 231 20.53 10.80 13.28
N GLY A 232 20.78 10.41 12.03
CA GLY A 232 21.77 9.42 11.65
C GLY A 232 21.21 8.00 11.52
N ALA A 233 19.93 7.86 11.28
CA ALA A 233 19.33 6.56 10.95
C ALA A 233 19.79 6.05 9.57
N MET A 234 19.93 4.72 9.43
CA MET A 234 20.38 4.06 8.21
C MET A 234 19.34 4.16 7.10
N PRO A 235 19.66 4.73 5.92
CA PRO A 235 18.76 4.68 4.76
C PRO A 235 18.78 3.32 4.10
N VAL A 236 17.61 2.86 3.63
CA VAL A 236 17.47 1.59 2.87
C VAL A 236 16.52 1.83 1.69
N LEU A 237 17.00 1.65 0.45
CA LEU A 237 16.21 1.69 -0.79
C LEU A 237 15.29 2.91 -0.93
N LEU A 238 15.74 4.11 -0.55
CA LEU A 238 14.91 5.33 -0.51
C LEU A 238 14.39 5.78 -1.88
N ASP A 239 15.01 5.34 -2.96
CA ASP A 239 14.71 5.63 -4.35
C ASP A 239 13.76 4.63 -5.00
N ILE A 240 13.30 3.63 -4.26
CA ILE A 240 12.40 2.60 -4.78
C ILE A 240 10.96 2.88 -4.35
N TYR A 241 10.09 3.05 -5.34
CA TYR A 241 8.65 3.21 -5.16
C TYR A 241 7.88 2.12 -5.88
N GLN A 242 6.77 1.69 -5.31
CA GLN A 242 5.78 0.93 -6.04
C GLN A 242 4.79 1.88 -6.69
N VAL A 243 4.58 1.70 -7.97
CA VAL A 243 3.64 2.45 -8.78
C VAL A 243 2.40 1.60 -9.05
N GLY A 244 1.23 2.20 -9.01
CA GLY A 244 -0.05 1.50 -9.13
C GLY A 244 -0.61 1.55 -10.56
N PRO A 245 -0.47 0.47 -11.34
CA PRO A 245 -0.95 0.43 -12.73
C PRO A 245 -2.47 0.35 -12.88
N TRP A 246 -3.19 0.22 -11.78
CA TRP A 246 -4.66 0.25 -11.75
C TRP A 246 -5.24 1.65 -11.62
N ALA A 247 -4.40 2.65 -11.48
CA ALA A 247 -4.83 4.02 -11.26
C ALA A 247 -5.33 4.68 -12.55
N THR A 248 -6.12 5.70 -12.38
CA THR A 248 -6.63 6.51 -13.49
C THR A 248 -6.38 7.99 -13.20
N PRO A 249 -6.12 8.80 -14.24
CA PRO A 249 -6.00 10.24 -14.09
C PRO A 249 -7.36 10.92 -13.81
N ASP A 250 -8.45 10.19 -13.97
CA ASP A 250 -9.81 10.71 -13.87
C ASP A 250 -10.37 10.71 -12.43
N GLU A 251 -9.60 10.21 -11.46
CA GLU A 251 -9.95 10.17 -10.03
C GLU A 251 -8.81 10.67 -9.16
N PHE A 252 -9.16 11.29 -8.04
CA PHE A 252 -8.17 11.66 -7.02
C PHE A 252 -7.75 10.43 -6.17
N GLY A 253 -6.47 10.35 -5.82
CA GLY A 253 -5.94 9.27 -4.98
C GLY A 253 -6.06 7.89 -5.64
N ALA A 254 -6.44 6.89 -4.88
CA ALA A 254 -6.67 5.52 -5.37
C ALA A 254 -7.99 5.39 -6.16
N GLY A 255 -8.97 6.22 -5.85
CA GLY A 255 -10.28 6.21 -6.48
C GLY A 255 -11.09 4.92 -6.31
N ALA A 256 -12.29 4.90 -6.87
CA ALA A 256 -13.14 3.71 -6.91
C ALA A 256 -12.85 2.80 -8.11
N ALA A 257 -12.29 3.34 -9.18
CA ALA A 257 -12.05 2.62 -10.43
C ALA A 257 -10.92 1.56 -10.33
N SER A 258 -10.10 1.62 -9.30
CA SER A 258 -9.06 0.60 -9.04
C SER A 258 -9.63 -0.83 -8.95
N ILE A 259 -10.85 -1.00 -8.43
CA ILE A 259 -11.54 -2.29 -8.39
C ILE A 259 -11.99 -2.71 -9.78
N PHE A 260 -12.43 -1.77 -10.60
CA PHE A 260 -12.80 -2.05 -11.99
C PHE A 260 -11.58 -2.39 -12.85
N ALA A 261 -10.43 -1.78 -12.60
CA ALA A 261 -9.18 -2.12 -13.26
C ALA A 261 -8.83 -3.61 -13.10
N ASP A 262 -9.05 -4.19 -11.92
CA ASP A 262 -8.82 -5.61 -11.68
C ASP A 262 -9.69 -6.51 -12.57
N TYR A 263 -10.89 -6.08 -12.95
CA TYR A 263 -11.74 -6.82 -13.89
C TYR A 263 -11.19 -6.74 -15.31
N ILE A 264 -10.68 -5.58 -15.74
CA ILE A 264 -10.00 -5.43 -17.02
C ILE A 264 -8.75 -6.34 -17.05
N PHE A 265 -7.95 -6.33 -16.01
CA PHE A 265 -6.75 -7.18 -15.92
C PHE A 265 -7.08 -8.68 -15.96
N ALA A 266 -8.17 -9.08 -15.36
CA ALA A 266 -8.58 -10.48 -15.33
C ALA A 266 -9.24 -10.96 -16.65
N GLU A 267 -10.07 -10.13 -17.27
CA GLU A 267 -10.99 -10.57 -18.33
C GLU A 267 -11.10 -9.60 -19.53
N GLY A 268 -10.46 -8.44 -19.48
CA GLY A 268 -10.40 -7.43 -20.54
C GLY A 268 -9.00 -7.33 -21.16
N ILE A 269 -8.72 -6.24 -21.84
CA ILE A 269 -7.41 -5.90 -22.40
C ILE A 269 -7.05 -4.44 -22.15
N MET A 270 -5.76 -4.14 -22.10
CA MET A 270 -5.20 -2.79 -22.10
C MET A 270 -4.66 -2.44 -23.49
N VAL A 271 -4.99 -1.25 -23.98
CA VAL A 271 -4.68 -0.80 -25.33
C VAL A 271 -3.99 0.56 -25.30
N ASP A 272 -2.93 0.66 -26.09
CA ASP A 272 -2.25 1.93 -26.38
C ASP A 272 -3.13 2.77 -27.32
N ALA A 273 -3.57 3.94 -26.88
CA ALA A 273 -4.44 4.82 -27.65
C ALA A 273 -3.79 5.31 -28.95
N ARG A 274 -2.45 5.34 -29.05
CA ARG A 274 -1.73 5.80 -30.25
C ARG A 274 -1.89 4.87 -31.45
N ASN A 275 -2.05 3.57 -31.21
CA ASN A 275 -2.03 2.55 -32.27
C ASN A 275 -3.15 1.51 -32.20
N GLY A 276 -3.99 1.56 -31.17
CA GLY A 276 -5.13 0.65 -31.00
C GLY A 276 -4.75 -0.80 -30.65
N LYS A 277 -3.53 -1.07 -30.19
CA LYS A 277 -3.01 -2.41 -29.90
C LYS A 277 -2.76 -2.64 -28.43
N ARG A 278 -2.86 -3.90 -27.98
CA ARG A 278 -2.35 -4.34 -26.68
C ARG A 278 -0.84 -4.10 -26.61
N PHE A 279 -0.34 -3.76 -25.42
CA PHE A 279 1.06 -3.40 -25.22
C PHE A 279 1.71 -4.08 -24.01
N VAL A 280 0.95 -4.86 -23.23
CA VAL A 280 1.42 -5.50 -22.01
C VAL A 280 0.63 -6.77 -21.68
N ASN A 281 1.21 -7.66 -20.88
CA ASN A 281 0.47 -8.69 -20.17
C ASN A 281 -0.27 -8.06 -19.00
N GLU A 282 -1.60 -8.04 -19.04
CA GLU A 282 -2.43 -7.42 -18.01
C GLU A 282 -2.33 -8.08 -16.62
N LEU A 283 -1.79 -9.31 -16.56
CA LEU A 283 -1.49 -10.04 -15.32
C LEU A 283 -0.01 -10.01 -14.94
N ALA A 284 0.83 -9.24 -15.65
CA ALA A 284 2.22 -9.01 -15.27
C ALA A 284 2.34 -8.30 -13.91
N SER A 285 3.56 -8.20 -13.40
CA SER A 285 3.81 -7.48 -12.14
C SER A 285 3.36 -6.01 -12.20
N ARG A 286 3.13 -5.41 -11.06
CA ARG A 286 2.75 -3.98 -10.99
C ARG A 286 3.78 -3.10 -11.66
N ARG A 287 5.05 -3.42 -11.44
CA ARG A 287 6.18 -2.69 -12.02
C ARG A 287 6.17 -2.76 -13.54
N GLU A 288 6.10 -3.96 -14.12
CA GLU A 288 6.08 -4.15 -15.57
C GLU A 288 4.93 -3.41 -16.24
N ARG A 289 3.73 -3.49 -15.66
CA ARG A 289 2.54 -2.78 -16.20
C ARG A 289 2.72 -1.27 -16.11
N SER A 290 3.15 -0.73 -14.96
CA SER A 290 3.36 0.72 -14.79
C SER A 290 4.44 1.24 -15.72
N GLU A 291 5.55 0.52 -15.89
CA GLU A 291 6.61 0.88 -16.84
C GLU A 291 6.12 0.85 -18.29
N ALA A 292 5.24 -0.09 -18.63
CA ALA A 292 4.63 -0.16 -19.96
C ALA A 292 3.66 1.01 -20.20
N GLU A 293 2.84 1.38 -19.21
CA GLU A 293 1.95 2.54 -19.27
C GLU A 293 2.74 3.85 -19.45
N MET A 294 3.81 4.05 -18.67
CA MET A 294 4.66 5.25 -18.76
C MET A 294 5.42 5.39 -20.09
N LYS A 295 5.55 4.31 -20.88
CA LYS A 295 6.10 4.35 -22.25
C LYS A 295 5.06 4.80 -23.29
N CYS A 296 3.80 4.94 -22.93
CA CYS A 296 2.76 5.47 -23.80
C CYS A 296 2.87 7.00 -23.85
N VAL A 297 3.84 7.50 -24.59
CA VAL A 297 4.09 8.94 -24.79
C VAL A 297 4.11 9.31 -26.26
N ASP A 298 3.82 10.58 -26.59
CA ASP A 298 3.98 11.11 -27.95
C ASP A 298 5.45 11.39 -28.32
N GLN A 299 5.69 11.95 -29.48
CA GLN A 299 7.03 12.28 -29.97
C GLN A 299 7.75 13.35 -29.13
N GLN A 300 7.03 14.12 -28.34
CA GLN A 300 7.52 15.14 -27.43
C GLN A 300 7.69 14.62 -26.01
N GLY A 301 7.41 13.33 -25.75
CA GLY A 301 7.48 12.72 -24.42
C GLY A 301 6.26 13.01 -23.54
N LYS A 302 5.21 13.62 -24.08
CA LYS A 302 3.97 13.88 -23.32
C LYS A 302 3.14 12.59 -23.19
N PRO A 303 2.55 12.31 -22.03
CA PRO A 303 1.70 11.13 -21.83
C PRO A 303 0.53 11.06 -22.81
N VAL A 304 0.41 9.92 -23.50
CA VAL A 304 -0.78 9.50 -24.25
C VAL A 304 -1.39 8.33 -23.51
N MET A 305 -2.30 8.64 -22.61
CA MET A 305 -2.81 7.69 -21.63
C MET A 305 -3.48 6.48 -22.30
N PRO A 306 -3.01 5.24 -22.03
CA PRO A 306 -3.68 4.06 -22.52
C PRO A 306 -5.06 3.90 -21.88
N PHE A 307 -5.88 3.07 -22.47
CA PHE A 307 -7.18 2.69 -21.91
C PHE A 307 -7.30 1.17 -21.87
N GLY A 308 -8.15 0.71 -20.97
CA GLY A 308 -8.50 -0.70 -20.92
C GLY A 308 -10.01 -0.85 -20.92
N PHE A 309 -10.47 -2.00 -21.40
CA PHE A 309 -11.90 -2.28 -21.49
C PHE A 309 -12.20 -3.77 -21.39
N CYS A 310 -13.41 -4.07 -20.98
CA CYS A 310 -13.97 -5.42 -20.93
C CYS A 310 -15.43 -5.41 -21.40
N SER A 311 -15.99 -6.59 -21.63
CA SER A 311 -17.40 -6.74 -21.99
C SER A 311 -18.30 -6.55 -20.77
N GLU A 312 -19.56 -6.22 -20.98
CA GLU A 312 -20.60 -6.10 -19.95
C GLU A 312 -20.68 -7.35 -19.06
N LYS A 313 -20.53 -8.54 -19.63
CA LYS A 313 -20.52 -9.81 -18.90
C LYS A 313 -19.50 -9.85 -17.75
N THR A 314 -18.39 -9.15 -17.90
CA THR A 314 -17.34 -9.05 -16.87
C THR A 314 -17.74 -8.17 -15.69
N THR A 315 -18.61 -7.19 -15.88
CA THR A 315 -18.90 -6.14 -14.92
C THR A 315 -20.20 -6.31 -14.17
N VAL A 316 -21.19 -6.90 -14.80
CA VAL A 316 -22.54 -7.04 -14.23
C VAL A 316 -22.48 -7.84 -12.93
N ASN A 317 -23.08 -7.28 -11.87
CA ASN A 317 -23.17 -7.86 -10.53
C ASN A 317 -21.83 -8.00 -9.76
N ARG A 318 -20.75 -7.36 -10.21
CA ARG A 318 -19.48 -7.41 -9.49
C ARG A 318 -19.35 -6.28 -8.45
N PRO A 319 -18.72 -6.55 -7.28
CA PRO A 319 -18.46 -5.54 -6.26
C PRO A 319 -17.66 -4.35 -6.82
N GLY A 320 -17.97 -3.14 -6.34
CA GLY A 320 -17.24 -1.91 -6.72
C GLY A 320 -17.58 -1.31 -8.09
N PHE A 321 -18.13 -2.09 -9.03
CA PHE A 321 -18.47 -1.59 -10.37
C PHE A 321 -19.45 -0.42 -10.35
N LYS A 322 -20.52 -0.51 -9.54
CA LYS A 322 -21.56 0.53 -9.47
C LYS A 322 -21.01 1.88 -9.02
N ALA A 323 -20.03 1.90 -8.10
CA ALA A 323 -19.42 3.12 -7.62
C ALA A 323 -18.61 3.80 -8.75
N SER A 324 -17.68 3.08 -9.36
CA SER A 324 -16.83 3.59 -10.45
C SER A 324 -17.65 4.07 -11.66
N PHE A 325 -18.74 3.36 -11.97
CA PHE A 325 -19.62 3.74 -13.08
C PHE A 325 -20.45 5.00 -12.73
N ARG A 326 -20.98 5.09 -11.52
CA ARG A 326 -21.76 6.25 -11.05
C ARG A 326 -20.91 7.53 -11.03
N GLU A 327 -19.65 7.43 -10.66
CA GLU A 327 -18.70 8.55 -10.62
C GLU A 327 -18.23 8.97 -12.01
N GLY A 328 -18.58 8.21 -13.06
CA GLY A 328 -18.30 8.56 -14.44
C GLY A 328 -16.86 8.27 -14.90
N THR A 329 -16.04 7.67 -14.07
CA THR A 329 -14.67 7.25 -14.42
C THR A 329 -14.71 6.07 -15.37
N VAL A 330 -15.56 5.09 -15.09
CA VAL A 330 -15.87 3.98 -16.00
C VAL A 330 -17.02 4.39 -16.93
N LYS A 331 -16.83 4.21 -18.23
CA LYS A 331 -17.80 4.59 -19.25
C LYS A 331 -18.26 3.39 -20.06
N LYS A 332 -19.54 3.42 -20.47
CA LYS A 332 -20.14 2.42 -21.34
C LYS A 332 -20.06 2.84 -22.81
N PHE A 333 -19.76 1.89 -23.68
CA PHE A 333 -19.73 2.07 -25.13
C PHE A 333 -20.48 0.93 -25.81
N ASP A 334 -21.52 1.27 -26.55
CA ASP A 334 -22.36 0.28 -27.24
C ASP A 334 -21.70 -0.27 -28.51
N THR A 335 -20.68 0.42 -29.04
CA THR A 335 -19.93 0.00 -30.24
C THR A 335 -18.43 0.26 -30.09
N VAL A 336 -17.64 -0.45 -30.90
CA VAL A 336 -16.18 -0.24 -30.95
C VAL A 336 -15.83 1.13 -31.57
N GLU A 337 -16.67 1.65 -32.48
CA GLU A 337 -16.53 2.96 -33.11
C GLU A 337 -16.62 4.06 -32.05
N ALA A 338 -17.61 3.97 -31.16
CA ALA A 338 -17.79 4.92 -30.06
C ALA A 338 -16.60 4.86 -29.08
N LEU A 339 -16.14 3.66 -28.74
CA LEU A 339 -14.96 3.43 -27.91
C LEU A 339 -13.70 4.06 -28.52
N ALA A 340 -13.41 3.72 -29.79
CA ALA A 340 -12.24 4.24 -30.51
C ALA A 340 -12.25 5.76 -30.59
N LYS A 341 -13.39 6.35 -30.98
CA LYS A 341 -13.57 7.81 -31.07
C LYS A 341 -13.33 8.53 -29.74
N PHE A 342 -13.85 7.97 -28.63
CA PHE A 342 -13.72 8.59 -27.31
C PHE A 342 -12.29 8.65 -26.82
N TYR A 343 -11.53 7.55 -27.00
CA TYR A 343 -10.13 7.48 -26.57
C TYR A 343 -9.12 7.92 -27.63
N GLY A 344 -9.58 8.31 -28.83
CA GLY A 344 -8.71 8.76 -29.92
C GLY A 344 -7.90 7.64 -30.56
N ALA A 345 -8.31 6.38 -30.40
CA ALA A 345 -7.61 5.24 -30.95
C ALA A 345 -7.96 4.99 -32.42
N PRO A 346 -7.01 4.50 -33.26
CA PRO A 346 -7.30 4.09 -34.63
C PRO A 346 -8.31 2.94 -34.67
N LEU A 347 -9.42 3.14 -35.38
CA LEU A 347 -10.56 2.22 -35.36
C LEU A 347 -10.21 0.80 -35.88
N GLU A 348 -9.62 0.73 -37.07
CA GLU A 348 -9.36 -0.57 -37.71
C GLU A 348 -8.32 -1.40 -36.95
N PRO A 349 -7.18 -0.83 -36.46
CA PRO A 349 -6.29 -1.56 -35.55
C PRO A 349 -6.98 -2.05 -34.26
N LEU A 350 -7.88 -1.26 -33.68
CA LEU A 350 -8.62 -1.66 -32.49
C LEU A 350 -9.58 -2.82 -32.77
N LYS A 351 -10.32 -2.79 -33.90
CA LYS A 351 -11.16 -3.91 -34.35
C LYS A 351 -10.36 -5.19 -34.55
N GLN A 352 -9.22 -5.06 -35.21
CA GLN A 352 -8.31 -6.19 -35.43
C GLN A 352 -7.81 -6.76 -34.08
N GLN A 353 -7.43 -5.89 -33.15
CA GLN A 353 -6.96 -6.33 -31.82
C GLN A 353 -8.04 -7.09 -31.04
N ILE A 354 -9.31 -6.65 -31.11
CA ILE A 354 -10.43 -7.38 -30.48
C ILE A 354 -10.62 -8.76 -31.13
N ALA A 355 -10.54 -8.82 -32.46
CA ALA A 355 -10.67 -10.09 -33.17
C ALA A 355 -9.52 -11.08 -32.85
N GLU A 356 -8.28 -10.58 -32.78
CA GLU A 356 -7.10 -11.35 -32.36
C GLU A 356 -7.23 -11.85 -30.92
N TRP A 357 -7.67 -10.99 -29.99
CA TRP A 357 -7.93 -11.39 -28.61
C TRP A 357 -8.96 -12.53 -28.55
N ASN A 358 -10.06 -12.42 -29.23
CA ASN A 358 -11.10 -13.44 -29.23
C ASN A 358 -10.61 -14.78 -29.81
N LYS A 359 -9.73 -14.77 -30.82
CA LYS A 359 -9.07 -15.97 -31.32
C LYS A 359 -8.17 -16.62 -30.26
N MET A 360 -7.36 -15.82 -29.54
CA MET A 360 -6.51 -16.31 -28.46
C MET A 360 -7.33 -16.89 -27.30
N VAL A 361 -8.44 -16.26 -26.94
CA VAL A 361 -9.38 -16.77 -25.94
C VAL A 361 -9.96 -18.11 -26.35
N ALA A 362 -10.38 -18.25 -27.61
CA ALA A 362 -10.88 -19.52 -28.15
C ALA A 362 -9.81 -20.62 -28.16
N ALA A 363 -8.58 -20.27 -28.51
CA ALA A 363 -7.43 -21.17 -28.49
C ALA A 363 -6.93 -21.50 -27.08
N GLY A 364 -7.28 -20.68 -26.07
CA GLY A 364 -6.82 -20.85 -24.70
C GLY A 364 -5.35 -20.48 -24.47
N LYS A 365 -4.76 -19.68 -25.35
CA LYS A 365 -3.35 -19.27 -25.29
C LYS A 365 -3.18 -17.84 -25.79
N ASP A 366 -2.57 -16.99 -24.97
CA ASP A 366 -2.12 -15.66 -25.37
C ASP A 366 -0.70 -15.75 -25.96
N GLU A 367 -0.61 -15.69 -27.28
CA GLU A 367 0.65 -15.80 -28.00
C GLU A 367 1.45 -14.49 -28.05
N LEU A 368 0.81 -13.33 -27.73
CA LEU A 368 1.46 -12.04 -27.80
C LEU A 368 2.24 -11.72 -26.52
N PHE A 369 1.64 -11.95 -25.37
CA PHE A 369 2.22 -11.55 -24.09
C PHE A 369 2.28 -12.68 -23.05
N GLY A 370 1.83 -13.90 -23.41
CA GLY A 370 1.87 -15.07 -22.52
C GLY A 370 0.99 -14.94 -21.28
N ARG A 371 -0.07 -14.13 -21.34
CA ARG A 371 -1.01 -13.97 -20.22
C ARG A 371 -1.75 -15.29 -19.98
N PRO A 372 -1.82 -15.79 -18.71
CA PRO A 372 -2.66 -16.94 -18.38
C PRO A 372 -4.14 -16.65 -18.69
N LEU A 373 -4.78 -17.53 -19.44
CA LEU A 373 -6.20 -17.43 -19.80
C LEU A 373 -7.06 -18.37 -18.94
N ASP A 374 -6.99 -18.22 -17.62
CA ASP A 374 -7.81 -19.01 -16.67
C ASP A 374 -9.30 -18.77 -16.88
N LYS A 375 -9.67 -17.55 -17.26
CA LYS A 375 -11.02 -17.15 -17.65
C LYS A 375 -11.03 -16.76 -19.11
N ARG A 376 -11.77 -17.53 -19.91
CA ARG A 376 -11.91 -17.32 -21.34
C ARG A 376 -13.11 -16.43 -21.63
N VAL A 377 -12.90 -15.11 -21.54
CA VAL A 377 -13.95 -14.12 -21.81
C VAL A 377 -13.68 -13.41 -23.12
N GLU A 378 -14.55 -13.62 -24.09
CA GLU A 378 -14.53 -12.88 -25.35
C GLU A 378 -14.92 -11.41 -25.14
N LEU A 379 -14.31 -10.54 -25.91
CA LEU A 379 -14.66 -9.12 -25.98
C LEU A 379 -15.80 -8.90 -26.99
N LYS A 380 -16.95 -8.55 -26.45
CA LYS A 380 -18.17 -8.20 -27.21
C LYS A 380 -18.82 -6.96 -26.63
N ALA A 381 -19.31 -6.07 -27.52
CA ALA A 381 -20.08 -4.92 -27.09
C ALA A 381 -21.37 -5.33 -26.33
N PRO A 382 -21.87 -4.51 -25.42
CA PRO A 382 -21.33 -3.22 -25.02
C PRO A 382 -20.05 -3.39 -24.17
N PHE A 383 -19.15 -2.40 -24.30
CA PHE A 383 -17.90 -2.37 -23.57
C PHE A 383 -17.98 -1.41 -22.40
N TYR A 384 -17.23 -1.72 -21.33
CA TYR A 384 -16.97 -0.80 -20.23
C TYR A 384 -15.47 -0.54 -20.17
N ALA A 385 -15.09 0.74 -20.11
CA ALA A 385 -13.71 1.17 -20.27
C ALA A 385 -13.32 2.30 -19.31
N MET A 386 -12.02 2.39 -19.02
CA MET A 386 -11.41 3.51 -18.29
C MET A 386 -10.02 3.81 -18.86
N ARG A 387 -9.52 5.03 -18.62
CA ARG A 387 -8.14 5.39 -18.87
C ARG A 387 -7.25 4.87 -17.75
N PHE A 388 -5.99 4.58 -18.11
CA PHE A 388 -4.95 4.23 -17.16
C PHE A 388 -3.83 5.28 -17.19
N TRP A 389 -3.36 5.65 -16.03
CA TRP A 389 -2.08 6.31 -15.84
C TRP A 389 -1.59 6.01 -14.44
N PRO A 390 -0.35 5.53 -14.28
CA PRO A 390 0.07 5.02 -13.00
C PRO A 390 0.23 6.15 -11.98
N LYS A 391 0.04 5.82 -10.69
CA LYS A 391 0.24 6.73 -9.57
C LYS A 391 1.22 6.15 -8.57
N LEU A 392 1.98 6.98 -7.89
CA LEU A 392 2.79 6.56 -6.76
C LEU A 392 1.89 5.94 -5.68
N HIS A 393 2.25 4.74 -5.23
CA HIS A 393 1.38 3.99 -4.34
C HIS A 393 2.02 3.61 -3.00
N TYR A 394 3.33 3.33 -2.97
CA TYR A 394 4.02 2.85 -1.77
C TYR A 394 5.50 3.17 -1.81
N CYS A 395 6.06 3.61 -0.69
CA CYS A 395 7.50 3.75 -0.50
C CYS A 395 8.08 2.38 -0.14
N MET A 396 8.93 1.82 -1.01
CA MET A 396 9.53 0.49 -0.80
C MET A 396 10.69 0.54 0.17
N GLY A 397 11.36 1.68 0.22
CA GLY A 397 12.46 1.99 1.12
C GLY A 397 12.03 2.79 2.34
N GLY A 398 13.00 3.13 3.16
CA GLY A 398 12.81 3.87 4.40
C GLY A 398 13.99 3.78 5.33
N ILE A 399 13.71 3.80 6.63
CA ILE A 399 14.72 3.70 7.69
C ILE A 399 15.05 2.23 7.93
N GLY A 400 16.35 1.93 8.04
CA GLY A 400 16.85 0.60 8.38
C GLY A 400 16.56 0.24 9.83
N ILE A 401 16.02 -0.96 10.02
CA ILE A 401 15.65 -1.51 11.33
C ILE A 401 16.19 -2.92 11.52
N THR A 402 16.30 -3.34 12.77
CA THR A 402 16.50 -4.76 13.14
C THR A 402 15.18 -5.54 13.06
N ASP A 403 15.24 -6.85 13.16
CA ASP A 403 14.06 -7.73 13.29
C ASP A 403 13.29 -7.54 14.62
N GLN A 404 13.83 -6.70 15.52
CA GLN A 404 13.17 -6.20 16.73
C GLN A 404 12.63 -4.76 16.56
N ALA A 405 12.55 -4.26 15.32
CA ALA A 405 12.08 -2.92 14.96
C ALA A 405 12.91 -1.76 15.54
N GLN A 406 14.13 -1.99 16.01
CA GLN A 406 15.04 -0.94 16.48
C GLN A 406 15.68 -0.21 15.29
N VAL A 407 15.70 1.11 15.31
CA VAL A 407 16.32 1.93 14.26
C VAL A 407 17.84 1.79 14.29
N ILE A 408 18.46 1.50 13.16
CA ILE A 408 19.90 1.29 13.01
C ILE A 408 20.60 2.62 12.73
N SER A 409 21.70 2.90 13.44
CA SER A 409 22.56 4.06 13.21
C SER A 409 23.53 3.85 12.04
N THR A 410 23.69 4.84 11.16
CA THR A 410 24.73 4.85 10.12
C THR A 410 26.14 4.92 10.70
N LYS A 411 26.31 5.54 11.87
CA LYS A 411 27.64 5.73 12.49
C LYS A 411 28.18 4.44 13.09
N THR A 412 27.32 3.61 13.69
CA THR A 412 27.76 2.45 14.48
C THR A 412 27.29 1.12 13.91
N CYS A 413 26.37 1.12 12.93
CA CYS A 413 25.64 -0.05 12.45
C CYS A 413 24.92 -0.83 13.58
N LYS A 414 24.64 -0.16 14.71
CA LYS A 414 23.93 -0.69 15.86
C LYS A 414 22.64 0.07 16.10
N PRO A 415 21.69 -0.48 16.89
CA PRO A 415 20.47 0.24 17.26
C PRO A 415 20.75 1.61 17.92
N ILE A 416 19.96 2.61 17.57
CA ILE A 416 19.86 3.87 18.32
C ILE A 416 19.00 3.57 19.54
N PRO A 417 19.53 3.79 20.77
CA PRO A 417 18.83 3.38 21.98
C PRO A 417 17.47 4.07 22.14
N HIS A 418 16.43 3.30 22.46
CA HIS A 418 15.04 3.73 22.68
C HIS A 418 14.35 4.31 21.45
N LEU A 419 14.88 4.07 20.24
CA LEU A 419 14.28 4.48 18.98
C LEU A 419 13.87 3.26 18.14
N TYR A 420 12.59 3.22 17.78
CA TYR A 420 11.98 2.14 17.02
C TYR A 420 11.22 2.70 15.81
N ALA A 421 11.06 1.88 14.77
CA ALA A 421 10.22 2.23 13.63
C ALA A 421 9.50 1.01 13.08
N ALA A 422 8.30 1.20 12.50
CA ALA A 422 7.48 0.13 11.96
C ALA A 422 6.58 0.59 10.79
N GLY A 423 6.35 -0.31 9.84
CA GLY A 423 5.52 -0.06 8.67
C GLY A 423 6.23 0.73 7.59
N GLU A 424 5.50 1.44 6.74
CA GLU A 424 6.00 2.05 5.51
C GLU A 424 7.12 3.11 5.69
N ILE A 425 7.36 3.61 6.92
CA ILE A 425 8.53 4.45 7.22
C ILE A 425 9.85 3.66 7.18
N THR A 426 9.78 2.34 7.22
CA THR A 426 10.95 1.44 7.25
C THR A 426 11.24 0.84 5.88
N GLY A 427 12.50 0.53 5.61
CA GLY A 427 12.95 -0.14 4.39
C GLY A 427 13.39 -1.58 4.64
N GLY A 428 13.46 -2.36 3.54
CA GLY A 428 14.06 -3.70 3.55
C GLY A 428 13.08 -4.86 3.66
N VAL A 429 11.80 -4.66 3.99
CA VAL A 429 10.82 -5.75 4.05
C VAL A 429 10.41 -6.23 2.65
N HIS A 430 10.20 -5.31 1.70
CA HIS A 430 9.55 -5.63 0.42
C HIS A 430 10.50 -5.75 -0.78
N GLY A 431 11.74 -5.29 -0.67
CA GLY A 431 12.69 -5.31 -1.79
C GLY A 431 12.26 -4.41 -2.96
N LEU A 432 12.40 -4.91 -4.19
CA LEU A 432 12.15 -4.12 -5.40
C LEU A 432 10.66 -3.99 -5.76
N ASP A 433 9.86 -5.03 -5.51
CA ASP A 433 8.41 -5.01 -5.75
C ASP A 433 7.68 -5.70 -4.59
N ARG A 434 6.57 -5.13 -4.17
CA ARG A 434 5.81 -5.58 -3.01
C ARG A 434 4.69 -6.55 -3.41
N LEU A 435 4.67 -7.70 -2.78
CA LEU A 435 3.60 -8.66 -2.90
C LEU A 435 2.25 -8.06 -2.45
N GLY A 436 1.18 -8.33 -3.18
CA GLY A 436 -0.14 -7.74 -2.96
C GLY A 436 -0.61 -7.86 -1.51
N SER A 437 -1.12 -6.78 -0.93
CA SER A 437 -1.67 -6.68 0.44
C SER A 437 -0.70 -7.03 1.59
N CYS A 438 0.61 -7.28 1.30
CA CYS A 438 1.63 -7.53 2.33
C CYS A 438 2.09 -6.26 3.06
N SER A 439 1.81 -5.05 2.54
CA SER A 439 2.06 -3.81 3.29
C SER A 439 1.26 -3.73 4.59
N SER A 440 -0.01 -4.12 4.54
CA SER A 440 -0.86 -4.17 5.74
C SER A 440 -0.33 -5.18 6.76
N THR A 441 0.15 -6.32 6.28
CA THR A 441 0.78 -7.37 7.12
C THR A 441 2.06 -6.86 7.76
N ASP A 442 2.93 -6.21 6.98
CA ASP A 442 4.17 -5.60 7.49
C ASP A 442 3.87 -4.56 8.56
N CYS A 443 2.97 -3.62 8.29
CA CYS A 443 2.57 -2.60 9.27
C CYS A 443 2.09 -3.22 10.60
N LEU A 444 1.22 -4.22 10.53
CA LEU A 444 0.69 -4.89 11.73
C LEU A 444 1.76 -5.71 12.45
N ALA A 445 2.56 -6.46 11.71
CA ALA A 445 3.60 -7.35 12.25
C ALA A 445 4.73 -6.55 12.90
N MET A 446 5.34 -5.62 12.16
CA MET A 446 6.43 -4.80 12.69
C MET A 446 5.95 -3.85 13.79
N GLY A 447 4.70 -3.34 13.71
CA GLY A 447 4.07 -2.60 14.79
C GLY A 447 3.99 -3.42 16.08
N ARG A 448 3.50 -4.67 16.00
CA ARG A 448 3.47 -5.60 17.15
C ARG A 448 4.86 -5.85 17.72
N ILE A 449 5.84 -6.10 16.85
CA ILE A 449 7.23 -6.29 17.26
C ILE A 449 7.76 -5.05 17.97
N ALA A 450 7.59 -3.85 17.40
CA ALA A 450 8.03 -2.59 18.01
C ALA A 450 7.41 -2.36 19.40
N GLY A 451 6.10 -2.61 19.55
CA GLY A 451 5.42 -2.49 20.84
C GLY A 451 5.96 -3.45 21.90
N ARG A 452 6.28 -4.69 21.52
CA ARG A 452 6.90 -5.70 22.40
C ARG A 452 8.34 -5.31 22.76
N SER A 453 9.12 -4.85 21.79
CA SER A 453 10.52 -4.46 21.99
C SER A 453 10.64 -3.26 22.90
N VAL A 454 9.81 -2.23 22.73
CA VAL A 454 9.80 -1.07 23.63
C VAL A 454 9.37 -1.44 25.05
N ALA A 455 8.47 -2.38 25.22
CA ALA A 455 8.07 -2.87 26.53
C ALA A 455 9.23 -3.57 27.25
N ALA A 456 10.00 -4.38 26.52
CA ALA A 456 11.16 -5.12 27.03
C ALA A 456 12.42 -4.25 27.22
N ASN A 457 12.43 -2.99 26.76
CA ASN A 457 13.60 -2.10 26.70
C ASN A 457 14.76 -2.69 25.87
N LEU A 458 14.44 -3.34 24.75
CA LEU A 458 15.42 -3.88 23.82
C LEU A 458 16.12 -2.74 23.04
#